data_6e63a7a3b4cc74af24bbb6405ea5218e
#
_entry.id   6e63a7a3b4cc74af24bbb6405ea5218e
#
_cell.length_a   1.000
_cell.length_b   1.000
_cell.length_c   1.000
_cell.angle_alpha   90.00
_cell.angle_beta   90.00
_cell.angle_gamma   90.00
#
_symmetry.space_group_name_H-M   'P 1'
#
loop_
_entity.id
_entity.type
_entity.pdbx_description
1 polymer ?
#
loop_
_entity_poly.entity_id
_entity_poly.type
_entity_poly.pdbx_seq_one_letter_code
_entity_poly.pdbx_strand_id
1 'polypeptide(L)'
;MRVPAPIAPHRFASAPARLLLWAAVGLTALAPAAYAATPPAVQRALEAAINGPQRTPAFKKRDPYRHPLKTLEFFGIRPDMRVIEVLPGGGWYTEILAPFLHAHGQLIEATSPVAGTSGWAHRSALAYEHKLAADPAVYGTVRLEPFELPGYLHLGAPDSADMVVTFNNMHDLMFENVHHEVTPIFLETFLRSAYHVLKPGGVLGIVGHRCAPGTPLETCFPMARLPQAFVIHEAEAAGFHLAATSEILANPKDPRNIPVFFLPPTLADRSAAARRRYAAIGYADDYTLRFVKPAN
;
A
#
# COMPACT_ATOMS: atom_id res chain seq x y z
N MET A 1 48.02 -62.74 -38.66
CA MET A 1 48.06 -61.28 -38.59
C MET A 1 47.49 -60.75 -39.89
N ARG A 2 46.25 -60.22 -39.85
CA ARG A 2 45.66 -59.56 -41.04
C ARG A 2 45.50 -58.06 -40.67
N VAL A 3 46.09 -57.23 -41.52
CA VAL A 3 46.06 -55.78 -41.44
C VAL A 3 44.70 -55.30 -42.05
N PRO A 4 43.91 -54.47 -41.41
CA PRO A 4 42.67 -53.93 -42.01
C PRO A 4 42.97 -52.75 -42.93
N ALA A 5 42.18 -52.65 -44.01
CA ALA A 5 42.25 -51.64 -45.06
C ALA A 5 41.79 -50.23 -44.60
N PRO A 6 42.28 -49.17 -45.29
CA PRO A 6 41.93 -47.78 -44.89
C PRO A 6 40.51 -47.36 -45.29
N ILE A 7 39.85 -46.60 -44.40
CA ILE A 7 38.49 -46.05 -44.57
C ILE A 7 38.60 -44.81 -45.48
N ALA A 8 37.69 -44.73 -46.46
CA ALA A 8 37.57 -43.60 -47.39
C ALA A 8 36.92 -42.36 -46.72
N PRO A 9 37.25 -41.14 -47.14
CA PRO A 9 36.70 -39.91 -46.54
C PRO A 9 35.26 -39.63 -47.02
N HIS A 10 34.37 -39.43 -46.07
CA HIS A 10 33.00 -38.98 -46.35
C HIS A 10 33.00 -37.52 -46.79
N ARG A 11 32.39 -37.27 -47.94
CA ARG A 11 32.09 -35.93 -48.44
C ARG A 11 30.98 -35.31 -47.64
N PHE A 12 31.23 -34.21 -46.96
CA PHE A 12 30.21 -33.38 -46.35
C PHE A 12 29.44 -32.59 -47.42
N ALA A 13 28.17 -32.87 -47.56
CA ALA A 13 27.26 -32.05 -48.36
C ALA A 13 26.96 -30.73 -47.64
N SER A 14 27.21 -29.61 -48.31
CA SER A 14 26.88 -28.28 -47.84
C SER A 14 25.37 -28.08 -47.84
N ALA A 15 24.81 -27.84 -46.64
CA ALA A 15 23.42 -27.44 -46.49
C ALA A 15 23.25 -25.93 -46.79
N PRO A 16 22.14 -25.51 -47.41
CA PRO A 16 21.90 -24.08 -47.73
C PRO A 16 21.63 -23.27 -46.46
N ALA A 17 22.30 -22.11 -46.38
CA ALA A 17 22.08 -21.14 -45.33
C ALA A 17 20.62 -20.62 -45.35
N ARG A 18 19.84 -20.95 -44.31
CA ARG A 18 18.56 -20.34 -44.09
C ARG A 18 18.78 -18.96 -43.49
N LEU A 19 18.46 -17.90 -44.23
CA LEU A 19 18.33 -16.56 -43.73
C LEU A 19 17.18 -16.55 -42.69
N LEU A 20 17.50 -16.43 -41.41
CA LEU A 20 16.55 -16.11 -40.37
C LEU A 20 16.25 -14.59 -40.45
N LEU A 21 15.07 -14.24 -41.00
CA LEU A 21 14.53 -12.91 -40.85
C LEU A 21 14.17 -12.72 -39.36
N TRP A 22 14.91 -11.89 -38.66
CA TRP A 22 14.54 -11.38 -37.37
C TRP A 22 13.41 -10.36 -37.59
N ALA A 23 12.15 -10.77 -37.30
CA ALA A 23 11.06 -9.81 -37.13
C ALA A 23 11.39 -8.98 -35.89
N ALA A 24 11.69 -7.70 -36.10
CA ALA A 24 11.79 -6.73 -35.04
C ALA A 24 10.38 -6.56 -34.44
N VAL A 25 10.12 -7.24 -33.32
CA VAL A 25 8.97 -6.93 -32.48
C VAL A 25 9.25 -5.56 -31.88
N GLY A 26 8.60 -4.55 -32.44
CA GLY A 26 8.62 -3.19 -31.92
C GLY A 26 8.03 -3.23 -30.50
N LEU A 27 8.90 -3.11 -29.50
CA LEU A 27 8.48 -2.74 -28.15
C LEU A 27 7.87 -1.34 -28.24
N THR A 28 6.57 -1.24 -28.39
CA THR A 28 5.86 0.02 -28.12
C THR A 28 5.98 0.24 -26.60
N ALA A 29 6.96 1.05 -26.20
CA ALA A 29 7.00 1.60 -24.87
C ALA A 29 5.69 2.38 -24.67
N LEU A 30 4.75 1.82 -23.91
CA LEU A 30 3.63 2.60 -23.40
C LEU A 30 4.26 3.74 -22.56
N ALA A 31 4.19 4.96 -23.11
CA ALA A 31 4.52 6.14 -22.35
C ALA A 31 3.66 6.12 -21.05
N PRO A 32 4.24 6.39 -19.87
CA PRO A 32 3.45 6.49 -18.66
C PRO A 32 2.34 7.51 -18.91
N ALA A 33 1.08 7.10 -18.71
CA ALA A 33 -0.06 7.99 -18.84
C ALA A 33 0.21 9.21 -17.96
N ALA A 34 0.33 10.39 -18.60
CA ALA A 34 0.55 11.63 -17.88
C ALA A 34 -0.57 11.78 -16.86
N TYR A 35 -0.20 11.83 -15.59
CA TYR A 35 -1.14 11.96 -14.49
C TYR A 35 -1.91 13.27 -14.68
N ALA A 36 -3.21 13.20 -14.93
CA ALA A 36 -4.02 14.38 -15.06
C ALA A 36 -3.98 15.17 -13.75
N ALA A 37 -3.68 16.46 -13.83
CA ALA A 37 -3.65 17.31 -12.65
C ALA A 37 -5.01 17.25 -11.91
N THR A 38 -4.96 17.24 -10.60
CA THR A 38 -6.18 17.25 -9.77
C THR A 38 -7.02 18.48 -10.11
N PRO A 39 -8.31 18.32 -10.45
CA PRO A 39 -9.17 19.46 -10.74
C PRO A 39 -9.20 20.44 -9.56
N PRO A 40 -9.17 21.76 -9.78
CA PRO A 40 -9.12 22.75 -8.70
C PRO A 40 -10.28 22.64 -7.69
N ALA A 41 -11.45 22.16 -8.11
CA ALA A 41 -12.59 21.93 -7.23
C ALA A 41 -12.32 20.77 -6.26
N VAL A 42 -11.72 19.68 -6.73
CA VAL A 42 -11.33 18.51 -5.91
C VAL A 42 -10.25 18.92 -4.92
N GLN A 43 -9.24 19.66 -5.37
CA GLN A 43 -8.18 20.17 -4.50
C GLN A 43 -8.75 21.02 -3.36
N ARG A 44 -9.61 22.00 -3.66
CA ARG A 44 -10.27 22.83 -2.61
C ARG A 44 -11.10 22.00 -1.64
N ALA A 45 -11.82 20.98 -2.10
CA ALA A 45 -12.58 20.09 -1.25
C ALA A 45 -11.68 19.28 -0.30
N LEU A 46 -10.54 18.76 -0.79
CA LEU A 46 -9.53 18.10 0.03
C LEU A 46 -8.93 19.05 1.07
N GLU A 47 -8.55 20.27 0.66
CA GLU A 47 -8.02 21.30 1.57
C GLU A 47 -9.02 21.65 2.67
N ALA A 48 -10.31 21.78 2.34
CA ALA A 48 -11.37 22.01 3.30
C ALA A 48 -11.51 20.83 4.31
N ALA A 49 -11.45 19.60 3.84
CA ALA A 49 -11.49 18.42 4.69
C ALA A 49 -10.25 18.30 5.61
N ILE A 50 -9.05 18.60 5.07
CA ILE A 50 -7.78 18.58 5.82
C ILE A 50 -7.76 19.66 6.91
N ASN A 51 -8.31 20.83 6.65
CA ASN A 51 -8.28 21.97 7.57
C ASN A 51 -9.54 22.06 8.46
N GLY A 52 -10.52 21.19 8.26
CA GLY A 52 -11.81 21.23 8.91
C GLY A 52 -11.76 21.08 10.44
N PRO A 53 -12.85 21.46 11.13
CA PRO A 53 -12.94 21.46 12.60
C PRO A 53 -12.97 20.06 13.20
N GLN A 54 -13.37 19.03 12.43
CA GLN A 54 -13.38 17.63 12.85
C GLN A 54 -11.97 17.04 13.07
N ARG A 55 -10.94 17.73 12.59
CA ARG A 55 -9.55 17.24 12.67
C ARG A 55 -9.00 17.38 14.08
N THR A 56 -8.66 16.24 14.67
CA THR A 56 -8.02 16.18 16.00
C THR A 56 -6.70 16.96 16.00
N PRO A 57 -6.43 17.87 16.97
CA PRO A 57 -5.20 18.67 17.01
C PRO A 57 -3.91 17.83 16.99
N ALA A 58 -3.92 16.67 17.68
CA ALA A 58 -2.78 15.74 17.68
C ALA A 58 -2.54 15.12 16.29
N PHE A 59 -3.60 14.93 15.50
CA PHE A 59 -3.49 14.43 14.13
C PHE A 59 -2.99 15.53 13.18
N LYS A 60 -3.49 16.74 13.29
CA LYS A 60 -3.02 17.88 12.48
C LYS A 60 -1.51 18.12 12.62
N LYS A 61 -0.93 17.89 13.81
CA LYS A 61 0.53 17.98 14.01
C LYS A 61 1.33 17.01 13.14
N ARG A 62 0.71 15.98 12.59
CA ARG A 62 1.35 14.98 11.73
C ARG A 62 1.24 15.34 10.23
N ASP A 63 0.38 16.31 9.85
CA ASP A 63 0.14 16.69 8.47
C ASP A 63 1.43 17.10 7.71
N PRO A 64 2.39 17.88 8.32
CA PRO A 64 3.64 18.23 7.66
C PRO A 64 4.53 17.04 7.28
N TYR A 65 4.29 15.87 7.87
CA TYR A 65 5.05 14.64 7.62
C TYR A 65 4.26 13.64 6.79
N ARG A 66 2.93 13.73 6.77
CA ARG A 66 2.04 12.83 6.04
C ARG A 66 1.54 13.41 4.72
N HIS A 67 1.78 14.70 4.48
CA HIS A 67 1.42 15.41 3.25
C HIS A 67 0.06 14.99 2.67
N PRO A 68 -1.06 15.05 3.44
CA PRO A 68 -2.32 14.41 3.07
C PRO A 68 -2.87 14.86 1.72
N LEU A 69 -2.78 16.16 1.41
CA LEU A 69 -3.23 16.68 0.13
C LEU A 69 -2.50 16.00 -1.03
N LYS A 70 -1.17 16.06 -1.02
CA LYS A 70 -0.34 15.50 -2.09
C LYS A 70 -0.50 13.99 -2.22
N THR A 71 -0.63 13.28 -1.09
CA THR A 71 -0.80 11.81 -1.06
C THR A 71 -2.14 11.41 -1.69
N LEU A 72 -3.24 12.09 -1.33
CA LEU A 72 -4.56 11.78 -1.85
C LEU A 72 -4.71 12.22 -3.32
N GLU A 73 -4.11 13.35 -3.70
CA GLU A 73 -3.98 13.77 -5.10
C GLU A 73 -3.21 12.74 -5.94
N PHE A 74 -2.09 12.24 -5.42
CA PHE A 74 -1.30 11.19 -6.09
C PHE A 74 -2.09 9.91 -6.31
N PHE A 75 -2.96 9.52 -5.38
CA PHE A 75 -3.86 8.39 -5.58
C PHE A 75 -5.00 8.69 -6.55
N GLY A 76 -5.29 9.97 -6.82
CA GLY A 76 -6.34 10.40 -7.73
C GLY A 76 -7.74 10.29 -7.14
N ILE A 77 -7.87 10.56 -5.85
CA ILE A 77 -9.17 10.52 -5.17
C ILE A 77 -10.13 11.56 -5.72
N ARG A 78 -11.41 11.22 -5.79
CA ARG A 78 -12.51 12.12 -6.16
C ARG A 78 -13.66 12.04 -5.15
N PRO A 79 -14.45 13.10 -4.98
CA PRO A 79 -15.51 13.15 -3.97
C PRO A 79 -16.71 12.22 -4.25
N ASP A 80 -16.82 11.68 -5.46
CA ASP A 80 -17.88 10.76 -5.91
C ASP A 80 -17.50 9.28 -5.81
N MET A 81 -16.29 8.97 -5.31
CA MET A 81 -15.78 7.61 -5.23
C MET A 81 -16.35 6.83 -4.05
N ARG A 82 -16.47 5.51 -4.24
CA ARG A 82 -16.56 4.55 -3.16
C ARG A 82 -15.14 4.11 -2.78
N VAL A 83 -14.70 4.54 -1.61
CA VAL A 83 -13.34 4.32 -1.09
C VAL A 83 -13.39 3.36 0.08
N ILE A 84 -12.48 2.39 0.10
CA ILE A 84 -12.24 1.50 1.24
C ILE A 84 -10.89 1.88 1.86
N GLU A 85 -10.90 2.37 3.10
CA GLU A 85 -9.68 2.50 3.90
C GLU A 85 -9.47 1.23 4.71
N VAL A 86 -8.31 0.59 4.58
CA VAL A 86 -8.02 -0.67 5.27
C VAL A 86 -7.12 -0.40 6.47
N LEU A 87 -7.54 -0.89 7.64
CA LEU A 87 -6.87 -0.71 8.92
C LEU A 87 -6.66 0.77 9.28
N PRO A 88 -7.74 1.56 9.46
CA PRO A 88 -7.68 3.01 9.69
C PRO A 88 -6.97 3.40 10.99
N GLY A 89 -6.72 2.44 11.89
CA GLY A 89 -6.14 2.67 13.20
C GLY A 89 -7.00 3.62 14.04
N GLY A 90 -6.44 4.73 14.51
CA GLY A 90 -7.21 5.75 15.24
C GLY A 90 -8.01 6.72 14.34
N GLY A 91 -8.05 6.50 13.02
CA GLY A 91 -8.83 7.29 12.07
C GLY A 91 -8.19 8.60 11.62
N TRP A 92 -6.87 8.59 11.40
CA TRP A 92 -6.18 9.80 10.96
C TRP A 92 -6.62 10.24 9.56
N TYR A 93 -6.68 9.30 8.60
CA TYR A 93 -7.22 9.58 7.26
C TYR A 93 -8.75 9.60 7.25
N THR A 94 -9.41 8.83 8.11
CA THR A 94 -10.87 8.87 8.27
C THR A 94 -11.39 10.29 8.53
N GLU A 95 -10.68 11.09 9.37
CA GLU A 95 -11.03 12.51 9.62
C GLU A 95 -10.96 13.40 8.38
N ILE A 96 -10.29 12.95 7.32
CA ILE A 96 -10.19 13.64 6.03
C ILE A 96 -11.17 13.05 5.02
N LEU A 97 -11.14 11.71 4.89
CA LEU A 97 -11.91 10.98 3.88
C LEU A 97 -13.41 11.04 4.14
N ALA A 98 -13.84 10.96 5.41
CA ALA A 98 -15.26 10.99 5.74
C ALA A 98 -15.93 12.29 5.26
N PRO A 99 -15.51 13.50 5.66
CA PRO A 99 -16.14 14.72 5.18
C PRO A 99 -15.93 14.97 3.68
N PHE A 100 -14.79 14.51 3.10
CA PHE A 100 -14.52 14.66 1.68
C PHE A 100 -15.49 13.84 0.79
N LEU A 101 -15.86 12.64 1.24
CA LEU A 101 -16.74 11.73 0.49
C LEU A 101 -18.22 11.88 0.89
N HIS A 102 -18.53 12.61 1.95
CA HIS A 102 -19.84 12.65 2.60
C HIS A 102 -21.01 12.94 1.65
N ALA A 103 -20.84 13.88 0.72
CA ALA A 103 -21.95 14.38 -0.09
C ALA A 103 -22.26 13.51 -1.32
N HIS A 104 -21.25 12.88 -1.92
CA HIS A 104 -21.39 12.24 -3.23
C HIS A 104 -20.75 10.86 -3.33
N GLY A 105 -19.88 10.52 -2.39
CA GLY A 105 -19.14 9.27 -2.34
C GLY A 105 -19.56 8.37 -1.18
N GLN A 106 -18.74 7.38 -0.90
CA GLN A 106 -18.91 6.47 0.23
C GLN A 106 -17.56 6.13 0.82
N LEU A 107 -17.40 6.33 2.12
CA LEU A 107 -16.27 5.78 2.87
C LEU A 107 -16.67 4.46 3.53
N ILE A 108 -15.85 3.43 3.33
CA ILE A 108 -15.94 2.14 4.01
C ILE A 108 -14.63 1.95 4.77
N GLU A 109 -14.74 1.68 6.06
CA GLU A 109 -13.61 1.42 6.94
C GLU A 109 -13.52 -0.08 7.21
N ALA A 110 -12.54 -0.72 6.57
CA ALA A 110 -12.25 -2.14 6.79
C ALA A 110 -11.36 -2.27 8.04
N THR A 111 -11.94 -2.66 9.16
CA THR A 111 -11.29 -2.65 10.48
C THR A 111 -11.70 -3.84 11.33
N SER A 112 -10.91 -4.15 12.35
CA SER A 112 -11.25 -5.20 13.31
C SER A 112 -12.57 -4.87 14.02
N PRO A 113 -13.54 -5.80 14.05
CA PRO A 113 -14.79 -5.58 14.75
C PRO A 113 -14.56 -5.55 16.28
N VAL A 114 -15.43 -4.85 17.01
CA VAL A 114 -15.40 -4.90 18.49
C VAL A 114 -15.75 -6.29 19.00
N ALA A 115 -16.75 -6.92 18.41
CA ALA A 115 -17.13 -8.29 18.72
C ALA A 115 -16.05 -9.29 18.31
N GLY A 116 -15.69 -10.22 19.21
CA GLY A 116 -14.68 -11.24 18.95
C GLY A 116 -13.24 -10.82 19.23
N THR A 117 -12.97 -9.53 19.42
CA THR A 117 -11.63 -9.03 19.79
C THR A 117 -11.46 -8.95 21.31
N SER A 118 -10.21 -8.88 21.76
CA SER A 118 -9.85 -8.76 23.17
C SER A 118 -8.66 -7.85 23.40
N GLY A 119 -8.38 -7.49 24.64
CA GLY A 119 -7.20 -6.74 25.02
C GLY A 119 -7.07 -5.39 24.32
N TRP A 120 -5.93 -5.15 23.69
CA TRP A 120 -5.65 -3.88 22.99
C TRP A 120 -6.52 -3.71 21.74
N ALA A 121 -6.68 -4.76 20.94
CA ALA A 121 -7.47 -4.72 19.71
C ALA A 121 -8.93 -4.32 20.00
N HIS A 122 -9.54 -4.92 21.04
CA HIS A 122 -10.89 -4.57 21.48
C HIS A 122 -10.99 -3.10 21.88
N ARG A 123 -10.06 -2.61 22.71
CA ARG A 123 -10.08 -1.19 23.13
C ARG A 123 -9.92 -0.24 21.96
N SER A 124 -9.06 -0.58 20.99
CA SER A 124 -8.84 0.24 19.79
C SER A 124 -10.09 0.29 18.90
N ALA A 125 -10.70 -0.87 18.63
CA ALA A 125 -11.94 -0.95 17.86
C ALA A 125 -13.08 -0.18 18.53
N LEU A 126 -13.28 -0.36 19.83
CA LEU A 126 -14.30 0.36 20.61
C LEU A 126 -14.06 1.88 20.60
N ALA A 127 -12.82 2.32 20.78
CA ALA A 127 -12.47 3.75 20.73
C ALA A 127 -12.73 4.34 19.34
N TYR A 128 -12.48 3.56 18.28
CA TYR A 128 -12.76 3.97 16.91
C TYR A 128 -14.27 4.08 16.64
N GLU A 129 -15.07 3.10 17.03
CA GLU A 129 -16.54 3.16 16.92
C GLU A 129 -17.12 4.35 17.70
N HIS A 130 -16.63 4.59 18.93
CA HIS A 130 -17.05 5.75 19.72
C HIS A 130 -16.70 7.07 19.02
N LYS A 131 -15.53 7.16 18.38
CA LYS A 131 -15.16 8.35 17.60
C LYS A 131 -16.15 8.61 16.47
N LEU A 132 -16.52 7.59 15.70
CA LEU A 132 -17.48 7.75 14.60
C LEU A 132 -18.87 8.14 15.12
N ALA A 133 -19.30 7.54 16.21
CA ALA A 133 -20.60 7.82 16.84
C ALA A 133 -20.68 9.22 17.49
N ALA A 134 -19.54 9.80 17.88
CA ALA A 134 -19.50 11.10 18.56
C ALA A 134 -19.85 12.29 17.65
N ASP A 135 -19.69 12.17 16.33
CA ASP A 135 -20.03 13.23 15.37
C ASP A 135 -20.72 12.64 14.12
N PRO A 136 -22.02 12.34 14.23
CA PRO A 136 -22.79 11.79 13.11
C PRO A 136 -22.89 12.73 11.91
N ALA A 137 -22.74 14.06 12.11
CA ALA A 137 -22.74 15.02 11.02
C ALA A 137 -21.52 14.83 10.08
N VAL A 138 -20.40 14.37 10.63
CA VAL A 138 -19.18 14.09 9.86
C VAL A 138 -19.11 12.63 9.43
N TYR A 139 -19.41 11.69 10.34
CA TYR A 139 -19.13 10.28 10.16
C TYR A 139 -20.38 9.41 9.89
N GLY A 140 -21.58 9.97 9.93
CA GLY A 140 -22.83 9.20 9.85
C GLY A 140 -23.03 8.42 8.54
N THR A 141 -22.30 8.76 7.48
CA THR A 141 -22.29 8.03 6.20
C THR A 141 -21.20 6.97 6.11
N VAL A 142 -20.25 6.93 7.06
CA VAL A 142 -19.17 5.93 7.10
C VAL A 142 -19.75 4.56 7.38
N ARG A 143 -19.30 3.56 6.65
CA ARG A 143 -19.66 2.15 6.88
C ARG A 143 -18.45 1.42 7.45
N LEU A 144 -18.70 0.59 8.46
CA LEU A 144 -17.72 -0.34 8.98
C LEU A 144 -17.89 -1.69 8.28
N GLU A 145 -16.77 -2.25 7.81
CA GLU A 145 -16.70 -3.59 7.27
C GLU A 145 -15.71 -4.40 8.10
N PRO A 146 -16.07 -5.59 8.59
CA PRO A 146 -15.14 -6.41 9.35
C PRO A 146 -13.89 -6.76 8.53
N PHE A 147 -12.72 -6.52 9.10
CA PHE A 147 -11.43 -6.91 8.56
C PHE A 147 -10.53 -7.37 9.69
N GLU A 148 -10.29 -8.67 9.78
CA GLU A 148 -9.59 -9.30 10.91
C GLU A 148 -8.70 -10.43 10.45
N LEU A 149 -7.44 -10.39 10.91
CA LEU A 149 -6.46 -11.45 10.72
C LEU A 149 -6.61 -12.54 11.79
N PRO A 150 -6.53 -13.80 11.43
CA PRO A 150 -6.38 -14.40 10.09
C PRO A 150 -7.70 -14.68 9.38
N GLY A 151 -8.83 -14.44 10.03
CA GLY A 151 -10.12 -15.05 9.68
C GLY A 151 -10.93 -14.32 8.62
N TYR A 152 -10.87 -13.00 8.52
CA TYR A 152 -11.76 -12.24 7.65
C TYR A 152 -11.01 -11.11 6.92
N LEU A 153 -10.68 -11.37 5.66
CA LEU A 153 -9.94 -10.45 4.79
C LEU A 153 -10.75 -10.03 3.55
N HIS A 154 -12.07 -10.11 3.62
CA HIS A 154 -12.97 -9.74 2.55
C HIS A 154 -13.28 -8.25 2.59
N LEU A 155 -13.15 -7.56 1.46
CA LEU A 155 -13.40 -6.12 1.34
C LEU A 155 -14.75 -5.79 0.68
N GLY A 156 -15.54 -6.79 0.30
CA GLY A 156 -16.86 -6.60 -0.27
C GLY A 156 -17.13 -7.31 -1.60
N ALA A 157 -18.24 -6.94 -2.25
CA ALA A 157 -18.66 -7.54 -3.51
C ALA A 157 -17.69 -7.18 -4.66
N PRO A 158 -17.59 -8.03 -5.71
CA PRO A 158 -16.73 -7.75 -6.85
C PRO A 158 -17.10 -6.44 -7.54
N ASP A 159 -16.08 -5.74 -8.04
CA ASP A 159 -16.19 -4.51 -8.84
C ASP A 159 -17.07 -3.43 -8.21
N SER A 160 -17.07 -3.34 -6.87
CA SER A 160 -17.93 -2.43 -6.12
C SER A 160 -17.23 -1.17 -5.60
N ALA A 161 -15.90 -1.11 -5.58
CA ALA A 161 -15.13 0.03 -5.10
C ALA A 161 -14.34 0.71 -6.21
N ASP A 162 -14.19 2.04 -6.11
CA ASP A 162 -13.37 2.82 -7.03
C ASP A 162 -11.91 2.90 -6.54
N MET A 163 -11.73 2.84 -5.22
CA MET A 163 -10.40 2.94 -4.61
C MET A 163 -10.33 2.12 -3.32
N VAL A 164 -9.19 1.45 -3.13
CA VAL A 164 -8.77 0.86 -1.85
C VAL A 164 -7.50 1.57 -1.42
N VAL A 165 -7.43 2.02 -0.17
CA VAL A 165 -6.24 2.67 0.39
C VAL A 165 -5.83 2.04 1.71
N THR A 166 -4.51 2.00 1.96
CA THR A 166 -3.96 1.60 3.26
C THR A 166 -2.71 2.43 3.56
N PHE A 167 -2.52 2.78 4.83
CA PHE A 167 -1.49 3.71 5.25
C PHE A 167 -0.68 3.15 6.40
N ASN A 168 0.55 2.72 6.11
CA ASN A 168 1.53 2.23 7.08
C ASN A 168 1.12 0.94 7.81
N ASN A 169 0.34 0.08 7.15
CA ASN A 169 -0.17 -1.18 7.71
C ASN A 169 0.32 -2.43 6.95
N MET A 170 1.13 -2.28 5.90
CA MET A 170 1.53 -3.43 5.06
C MET A 170 2.29 -4.49 5.84
N HIS A 171 3.05 -4.10 6.87
CA HIS A 171 3.77 -5.02 7.74
C HIS A 171 2.82 -5.80 8.66
N ASP A 172 1.65 -5.26 9.02
CA ASP A 172 0.63 -5.94 9.83
C ASP A 172 -0.04 -7.10 9.06
N LEU A 173 0.09 -7.11 7.72
CA LEU A 173 -0.43 -8.16 6.83
C LEU A 173 0.58 -9.29 6.59
N MET A 174 1.72 -9.27 7.26
CA MET A 174 2.69 -10.36 7.24
C MET A 174 2.42 -11.34 8.37
N PHE A 175 2.88 -12.57 8.21
CA PHE A 175 2.77 -13.60 9.25
C PHE A 175 4.15 -14.17 9.58
N GLU A 176 4.49 -14.23 10.86
CA GLU A 176 5.67 -14.92 11.37
C GLU A 176 5.21 -16.19 12.10
N ASN A 177 5.73 -17.34 11.67
CA ASN A 177 5.42 -18.62 12.29
C ASN A 177 6.30 -18.90 13.52
N VAL A 178 6.07 -20.03 14.19
CA VAL A 178 6.81 -20.44 15.39
C VAL A 178 8.31 -20.73 15.13
N HIS A 179 8.72 -20.80 13.89
CA HIS A 179 10.12 -20.98 13.46
C HIS A 179 10.77 -19.67 13.00
N HIS A 180 10.11 -18.52 13.25
CA HIS A 180 10.53 -17.19 12.81
C HIS A 180 10.60 -17.01 11.28
N GLU A 181 9.87 -17.83 10.53
CA GLU A 181 9.73 -17.65 9.10
C GLU A 181 8.64 -16.62 8.82
N VAL A 182 8.99 -15.56 8.10
CA VAL A 182 8.08 -14.48 7.72
C VAL A 182 7.45 -14.81 6.37
N THR A 183 6.14 -14.85 6.32
CA THR A 183 5.39 -15.18 5.10
C THR A 183 4.37 -14.11 4.76
N PRO A 184 4.08 -13.86 3.45
CA PRO A 184 3.12 -12.85 3.01
C PRO A 184 1.67 -13.35 2.93
N ILE A 185 1.31 -14.44 3.56
CA ILE A 185 0.03 -15.12 3.35
C ILE A 185 -1.20 -14.21 3.53
N PHE A 186 -1.16 -13.30 4.51
CA PHE A 186 -2.27 -12.36 4.71
C PHE A 186 -2.18 -11.19 3.74
N LEU A 187 -0.96 -10.73 3.41
CA LEU A 187 -0.72 -9.72 2.40
C LEU A 187 -1.25 -10.17 1.04
N GLU A 188 -0.90 -11.37 0.60
CA GLU A 188 -1.43 -11.95 -0.65
C GLU A 188 -2.95 -12.05 -0.64
N THR A 189 -3.54 -12.48 0.49
CA THR A 189 -5.00 -12.59 0.62
C THR A 189 -5.66 -11.22 0.58
N PHE A 190 -5.09 -10.22 1.25
CA PHE A 190 -5.54 -8.83 1.17
C PHE A 190 -5.47 -8.31 -0.27
N LEU A 191 -4.34 -8.49 -0.95
CA LEU A 191 -4.15 -8.00 -2.33
C LEU A 191 -5.15 -8.64 -3.30
N ARG A 192 -5.41 -9.95 -3.19
CA ARG A 192 -6.47 -10.62 -3.96
C ARG A 192 -7.86 -10.07 -3.65
N SER A 193 -8.16 -9.79 -2.38
CA SER A 193 -9.43 -9.19 -1.98
C SER A 193 -9.58 -7.76 -2.50
N ALA A 194 -8.51 -6.97 -2.44
CA ALA A 194 -8.48 -5.61 -3.00
C ALA A 194 -8.68 -5.63 -4.53
N TYR A 195 -8.02 -6.57 -5.22
CA TYR A 195 -8.23 -6.76 -6.66
C TYR A 195 -9.67 -7.15 -6.99
N HIS A 196 -10.27 -8.05 -6.21
CA HIS A 196 -11.64 -8.50 -6.40
C HIS A 196 -12.67 -7.38 -6.24
N VAL A 197 -12.53 -6.56 -5.19
CA VAL A 197 -13.50 -5.51 -4.86
C VAL A 197 -13.38 -4.29 -5.78
N LEU A 198 -12.20 -4.00 -6.31
CA LEU A 198 -11.98 -2.87 -7.19
C LEU A 198 -12.63 -3.07 -8.55
N LYS A 199 -13.27 -2.01 -9.07
CA LYS A 199 -13.74 -1.92 -10.45
C LYS A 199 -12.55 -2.01 -11.42
N PRO A 200 -12.75 -2.48 -12.68
CA PRO A 200 -11.78 -2.26 -13.74
C PRO A 200 -11.38 -0.78 -13.81
N GLY A 201 -10.07 -0.49 -13.84
CA GLY A 201 -9.54 0.87 -13.71
C GLY A 201 -9.48 1.44 -12.28
N GLY A 202 -9.99 0.71 -11.30
CA GLY A 202 -9.93 1.09 -9.88
C GLY A 202 -8.50 1.14 -9.33
N VAL A 203 -8.30 1.90 -8.28
CA VAL A 203 -6.98 2.24 -7.73
C VAL A 203 -6.75 1.55 -6.39
N LEU A 204 -5.58 0.93 -6.24
CA LEU A 204 -5.04 0.54 -4.94
C LEU A 204 -3.90 1.52 -4.58
N GLY A 205 -4.12 2.31 -3.52
CA GLY A 205 -3.14 3.26 -2.97
C GLY A 205 -2.48 2.71 -1.71
N ILE A 206 -1.16 2.59 -1.71
CA ILE A 206 -0.40 2.05 -0.59
C ILE A 206 0.65 3.05 -0.13
N VAL A 207 0.63 3.37 1.16
CA VAL A 207 1.74 3.98 1.87
C VAL A 207 2.31 2.96 2.83
N GLY A 208 3.63 2.79 2.86
CA GLY A 208 4.25 1.83 3.78
C GLY A 208 5.68 2.19 4.15
N HIS A 209 6.09 1.74 5.32
CA HIS A 209 7.42 1.99 5.85
C HIS A 209 8.48 1.24 5.04
N ARG A 210 9.40 2.01 4.45
CA ARG A 210 10.44 1.48 3.57
C ARG A 210 11.58 0.85 4.36
N CYS A 211 11.99 -0.33 3.96
CA CYS A 211 13.24 -0.95 4.42
C CYS A 211 14.41 -0.55 3.51
N ALA A 212 15.63 -0.67 4.01
CA ALA A 212 16.83 -0.40 3.21
C ALA A 212 16.91 -1.37 2.02
N PRO A 213 17.35 -0.92 0.83
CA PRO A 213 17.48 -1.79 -0.33
C PRO A 213 18.37 -3.00 -0.05
N GLY A 214 17.97 -4.17 -0.54
CA GLY A 214 18.73 -5.42 -0.37
C GLY A 214 18.66 -6.05 1.02
N THR A 215 17.92 -5.46 1.97
CA THR A 215 17.71 -6.06 3.29
C THR A 215 16.72 -7.22 3.19
N PRO A 216 17.04 -8.41 3.73
CA PRO A 216 16.12 -9.54 3.77
C PRO A 216 14.82 -9.22 4.50
N LEU A 217 13.72 -9.86 4.08
CA LEU A 217 12.39 -9.63 4.63
C LEU A 217 12.33 -9.91 6.14
N GLU A 218 12.98 -10.97 6.60
CA GLU A 218 13.07 -11.39 7.99
C GLU A 218 13.78 -10.35 8.88
N THR A 219 14.66 -9.54 8.29
CA THR A 219 15.30 -8.41 8.98
C THR A 219 14.42 -7.17 8.96
N CYS A 220 13.65 -6.93 7.88
CA CYS A 220 12.77 -5.77 7.74
C CYS A 220 11.53 -5.87 8.63
N PHE A 221 10.91 -7.03 8.66
CA PHE A 221 9.63 -7.25 9.32
C PHE A 221 9.62 -6.89 10.82
N PRO A 222 10.59 -7.31 11.66
CA PRO A 222 10.62 -6.92 13.07
C PRO A 222 10.77 -5.40 13.31
N MET A 223 11.18 -4.66 12.28
CA MET A 223 11.26 -3.20 12.31
C MET A 223 9.96 -2.53 11.87
N ALA A 224 8.91 -3.30 11.59
CA ALA A 224 7.65 -2.86 10.98
C ALA A 224 7.88 -2.19 9.61
N ARG A 225 8.83 -2.73 8.81
CA ARG A 225 9.19 -2.23 7.48
C ARG A 225 9.09 -3.34 6.46
N LEU A 226 8.81 -2.98 5.22
CA LEU A 226 8.88 -3.91 4.09
C LEU A 226 9.74 -3.33 2.96
N PRO A 227 10.48 -4.16 2.20
CA PRO A 227 11.13 -3.72 0.99
C PRO A 227 10.09 -3.25 -0.04
N GLN A 228 10.26 -2.07 -0.61
CA GLN A 228 9.33 -1.53 -1.61
C GLN A 228 9.15 -2.47 -2.79
N ALA A 229 10.27 -3.04 -3.30
CA ALA A 229 10.24 -3.97 -4.43
C ALA A 229 9.44 -5.25 -4.13
N PHE A 230 9.48 -5.74 -2.89
CA PHE A 230 8.68 -6.87 -2.43
C PHE A 230 7.17 -6.56 -2.51
N VAL A 231 6.74 -5.40 -1.98
CA VAL A 231 5.33 -5.01 -2.03
C VAL A 231 4.84 -4.82 -3.47
N ILE A 232 5.69 -4.26 -4.34
CA ILE A 232 5.37 -4.13 -5.77
C ILE A 232 5.18 -5.51 -6.40
N HIS A 233 6.12 -6.43 -6.15
CA HIS A 233 6.05 -7.80 -6.68
C HIS A 233 4.76 -8.51 -6.26
N GLU A 234 4.40 -8.47 -4.97
CA GLU A 234 3.19 -9.11 -4.46
C GLU A 234 1.90 -8.51 -5.05
N ALA A 235 1.87 -7.18 -5.22
CA ALA A 235 0.72 -6.52 -5.84
C ALA A 235 0.59 -6.90 -7.32
N GLU A 236 1.70 -6.95 -8.06
CA GLU A 236 1.70 -7.38 -9.47
C GLU A 236 1.32 -8.86 -9.61
N ALA A 237 1.79 -9.72 -8.70
CA ALA A 237 1.39 -11.14 -8.64
C ALA A 237 -0.12 -11.31 -8.38
N ALA A 238 -0.77 -10.38 -7.67
CA ALA A 238 -2.21 -10.35 -7.48
C ALA A 238 -3.00 -9.81 -8.70
N GLY A 239 -2.30 -9.36 -9.75
CA GLY A 239 -2.88 -8.86 -11.01
C GLY A 239 -2.91 -7.35 -11.17
N PHE A 240 -2.43 -6.59 -10.22
CA PHE A 240 -2.32 -5.13 -10.33
C PHE A 240 -1.21 -4.71 -11.28
N HIS A 241 -1.37 -3.52 -11.88
CA HIS A 241 -0.28 -2.84 -12.57
C HIS A 241 0.22 -1.67 -11.73
N LEU A 242 1.53 -1.58 -11.51
CA LEU A 242 2.14 -0.41 -10.90
C LEU A 242 2.01 0.78 -11.86
N ALA A 243 1.15 1.74 -11.49
CA ALA A 243 0.91 2.94 -12.31
C ALA A 243 1.92 4.05 -12.00
N ALA A 244 2.29 4.23 -10.73
CA ALA A 244 3.24 5.24 -10.31
C ALA A 244 3.83 4.96 -8.93
N THR A 245 5.02 5.52 -8.69
CA THR A 245 5.65 5.63 -7.37
C THR A 245 5.87 7.09 -7.02
N SER A 246 5.91 7.43 -5.73
CA SER A 246 6.18 8.80 -5.30
C SER A 246 7.08 8.83 -4.07
N GLU A 247 7.92 9.86 -4.01
CA GLU A 247 8.79 10.18 -2.88
C GLU A 247 8.18 11.28 -1.98
N ILE A 248 6.86 11.51 -2.05
CA ILE A 248 6.15 12.53 -1.24
C ILE A 248 6.41 12.35 0.25
N LEU A 249 6.56 11.10 0.70
CA LEU A 249 6.74 10.73 2.11
C LEU A 249 8.16 10.23 2.40
N ALA A 250 9.12 10.50 1.52
CA ALA A 250 10.51 10.12 1.73
C ALA A 250 11.15 10.96 2.84
N ASN A 251 11.89 10.29 3.71
CA ASN A 251 12.72 10.95 4.74
C ASN A 251 14.18 10.51 4.60
N PRO A 252 15.04 11.32 3.97
CA PRO A 252 16.45 10.96 3.79
C PRO A 252 17.25 10.89 5.08
N LYS A 253 16.72 11.36 6.21
CA LYS A 253 17.36 11.26 7.53
C LYS A 253 17.12 9.90 8.19
N ASP A 254 16.10 9.15 7.73
CA ASP A 254 15.83 7.81 8.25
C ASP A 254 16.77 6.79 7.60
N PRO A 255 17.65 6.13 8.37
CA PRO A 255 18.57 5.13 7.83
C PRO A 255 17.88 3.82 7.41
N ARG A 256 16.55 3.70 7.63
CA ARG A 256 15.70 2.56 7.26
C ARG A 256 16.04 1.23 7.96
N ASN A 257 16.81 1.30 9.04
CA ASN A 257 17.23 0.16 9.86
C ASN A 257 16.88 0.33 11.36
N ILE A 258 15.95 1.22 11.64
CA ILE A 258 15.42 1.49 12.99
C ILE A 258 13.97 1.03 13.02
N PRO A 259 13.52 0.29 14.06
CA PRO A 259 12.10 -0.01 14.25
C PRO A 259 11.27 1.28 14.22
N VAL A 260 10.21 1.32 13.40
CA VAL A 260 9.43 2.55 13.18
C VAL A 260 8.81 3.10 14.46
N PHE A 261 8.51 2.23 15.43
CA PHE A 261 7.97 2.63 16.73
C PHE A 261 8.95 3.44 17.59
N PHE A 262 10.25 3.43 17.29
CA PHE A 262 11.23 4.29 17.97
C PHE A 262 11.27 5.69 17.37
N LEU A 263 10.76 5.86 16.15
CA LEU A 263 10.65 7.16 15.49
C LEU A 263 9.38 7.90 15.93
N PRO A 264 9.27 9.22 15.70
CA PRO A 264 8.01 9.94 15.85
C PRO A 264 6.88 9.34 15.01
N PRO A 265 5.64 9.37 15.49
CA PRO A 265 5.17 10.05 16.71
C PRO A 265 5.31 9.19 17.97
N THR A 266 5.64 7.90 17.85
CA THR A 266 5.55 6.93 18.95
C THR A 266 6.66 7.10 19.97
N LEU A 267 7.93 7.25 19.52
CA LEU A 267 9.11 7.39 20.37
C LEU A 267 9.13 6.37 21.51
N ALA A 268 8.91 5.10 21.19
CA ALA A 268 8.70 4.02 22.18
C ALA A 268 9.95 3.68 23.01
N ASP A 269 11.13 4.16 22.64
CA ASP A 269 12.35 3.92 23.43
C ASP A 269 12.22 4.56 24.81
N ARG A 270 12.66 3.84 25.85
CA ARG A 270 12.57 4.29 27.24
C ARG A 270 13.68 5.29 27.61
N SER A 271 14.80 5.27 26.89
CA SER A 271 15.93 6.17 27.12
C SER A 271 15.64 7.58 26.61
N ALA A 272 15.75 8.59 27.47
CA ALA A 272 15.58 9.99 27.06
C ALA A 272 16.61 10.43 26.00
N ALA A 273 17.83 9.88 26.03
CA ALA A 273 18.86 10.17 25.05
C ALA A 273 18.51 9.56 23.69
N ALA A 274 18.04 8.30 23.66
CA ALA A 274 17.59 7.63 22.44
C ALA A 274 16.37 8.34 21.84
N ARG A 275 15.37 8.70 22.66
CA ARG A 275 14.20 9.47 22.18
C ARG A 275 14.59 10.80 21.52
N ARG A 276 15.56 11.55 22.11
CA ARG A 276 16.06 12.79 21.48
C ARG A 276 16.74 12.50 20.14
N ARG A 277 17.55 11.45 20.05
CA ARG A 277 18.19 11.03 18.80
C ARG A 277 17.17 10.66 17.73
N TYR A 278 16.18 9.87 18.07
CA TYR A 278 15.14 9.44 17.15
C TYR A 278 14.21 10.60 16.74
N ALA A 279 13.89 11.50 17.66
CA ALA A 279 13.13 12.71 17.33
C ALA A 279 13.85 13.61 16.31
N ALA A 280 15.20 13.65 16.33
CA ALA A 280 15.99 14.41 15.36
C ALA A 280 15.98 13.81 13.96
N ILE A 281 15.76 12.49 13.82
CA ILE A 281 15.56 11.81 12.54
C ILE A 281 14.22 12.24 11.94
N GLY A 282 13.17 12.33 12.74
CA GLY A 282 11.81 12.59 12.30
C GLY A 282 11.03 11.30 12.01
N TYR A 283 10.01 11.39 11.18
CA TYR A 283 9.15 10.26 10.81
C TYR A 283 9.92 9.23 9.97
N ALA A 284 9.39 8.01 9.91
CA ALA A 284 9.94 6.97 9.06
C ALA A 284 9.93 7.39 7.59
N ASP A 285 10.88 6.84 6.83
CA ASP A 285 10.88 6.94 5.38
C ASP A 285 9.84 5.98 4.80
N ASP A 286 8.88 6.52 4.05
CA ASP A 286 7.76 5.75 3.53
C ASP A 286 7.77 5.76 1.99
N TYR A 287 7.45 4.61 1.39
CA TYR A 287 7.10 4.55 -0.03
C TYR A 287 5.63 4.90 -0.21
N THR A 288 5.31 5.49 -1.36
CA THR A 288 3.94 5.76 -1.80
C THR A 288 3.75 5.16 -3.18
N LEU A 289 2.85 4.16 -3.27
CA LEU A 289 2.64 3.35 -4.46
C LEU A 289 1.19 3.46 -4.93
N ARG A 290 1.01 3.68 -6.22
CA ARG A 290 -0.29 3.67 -6.87
C ARG A 290 -0.35 2.54 -7.88
N PHE A 291 -1.26 1.61 -7.63
CA PHE A 291 -1.57 0.52 -8.54
C PHE A 291 -2.95 0.72 -9.17
N VAL A 292 -3.15 0.09 -10.31
CA VAL A 292 -4.44 0.10 -11.02
C VAL A 292 -4.82 -1.34 -11.34
N LYS A 293 -6.08 -1.70 -11.10
CA LYS A 293 -6.67 -2.90 -11.67
C LYS A 293 -6.85 -2.67 -13.18
N PRO A 294 -6.29 -3.51 -14.07
CA PRO A 294 -6.45 -3.35 -15.52
C PRO A 294 -7.93 -3.23 -15.90
N ALA A 295 -8.22 -2.35 -16.85
CA ALA A 295 -9.48 -2.35 -17.56
C ALA A 295 -9.39 -3.46 -18.63
N ASN A 296 -10.19 -4.52 -18.49
CA ASN A 296 -10.26 -5.59 -19.49
C ASN A 296 -10.83 -5.08 -20.81
#